data_427d80f51308ff8d3546976500c07e86
#
_entry.id   427d80f51308ff8d3546976500c07e86
#
_cell.length_a   1.000
_cell.length_b   1.000
_cell.length_c   1.000
_cell.angle_alpha   90.00
_cell.angle_beta   90.00
_cell.angle_gamma   90.00
#
_symmetry.space_group_name_H-M   'P 1'
#
loop_
_entity.id
_entity.type
_entity.pdbx_description
1 polymer ?
#
loop_
_entity_poly.entity_id
_entity_poly.type
_entity_poly.pdbx_seq_one_letter_code
_entity_poly.pdbx_strand_id
1 'polypeptide(L)'
;MSQETTTFGIDLGTTYSCISYLKDGHPTVCLNLEGDRTTPSVVRMMIEDTVPVVGKTAKDTSVIYPDDTIQFVKSKIGKVESFEIGQPDARRTVTPEQVSSEILKKLASDAEKYTNMPVKDVVITVPAYFGYNEREATKRAGIEAGLNVISIVEEPTAAAFYYLCEQDDTDATVCVYDLGGGTFDVTAIKKEGTAITCLTTDGDHDLGGKNWDQELIEHVLLRFREETGLEDEELDTDFLQELQIKCEEAKKQLSSAETAS
;
A
#
# COMPACT_ATOMS: atom_id res chain seq x y z
N MET A 1 -17.97 -32.92 5.82
CA MET A 1 -17.60 -32.15 4.61
C MET A 1 -16.72 -31.01 5.11
N SER A 2 -15.43 -31.03 4.80
CA SER A 2 -14.55 -29.89 5.03
C SER A 2 -15.13 -28.74 4.16
N GLN A 3 -15.57 -27.64 4.78
CA GLN A 3 -15.80 -26.42 4.02
C GLN A 3 -14.44 -26.07 3.37
N GLU A 4 -14.40 -26.10 2.03
CA GLU A 4 -13.27 -25.52 1.33
C GLU A 4 -13.23 -24.04 1.72
N THR A 5 -12.21 -23.64 2.46
CA THR A 5 -12.00 -22.25 2.81
C THR A 5 -11.47 -21.53 1.56
N THR A 6 -12.15 -20.48 1.15
CA THR A 6 -11.68 -19.64 0.04
C THR A 6 -10.42 -18.92 0.48
N THR A 7 -9.34 -19.03 -0.31
CA THR A 7 -8.10 -18.27 -0.11
C THR A 7 -8.21 -16.93 -0.79
N PHE A 8 -7.85 -15.87 -0.08
CA PHE A 8 -7.81 -14.51 -0.61
C PHE A 8 -6.36 -14.09 -0.90
N GLY A 9 -6.17 -13.28 -1.94
CA GLY A 9 -4.92 -12.61 -2.24
C GLY A 9 -4.95 -11.17 -1.78
N ILE A 10 -3.94 -10.72 -1.05
CA ILE A 10 -3.80 -9.34 -0.59
C ILE A 10 -2.54 -8.73 -1.17
N ASP A 11 -2.70 -7.60 -1.84
CA ASP A 11 -1.61 -6.69 -2.17
C ASP A 11 -1.56 -5.59 -1.10
N LEU A 12 -0.55 -5.67 -0.22
CA LEU A 12 -0.29 -4.68 0.81
C LEU A 12 0.66 -3.62 0.26
N GLY A 13 0.14 -2.64 -0.48
CA GLY A 13 0.93 -1.63 -1.17
C GLY A 13 1.37 -0.47 -0.26
N THR A 14 2.39 0.28 -0.71
CA THR A 14 2.91 1.46 0.00
C THR A 14 1.88 2.58 0.10
N THR A 15 1.11 2.82 -0.97
CA THR A 15 0.13 3.91 -1.06
C THR A 15 -1.30 3.38 -1.06
N TYR A 16 -1.55 2.29 -1.76
CA TYR A 16 -2.85 1.64 -1.88
C TYR A 16 -2.70 0.14 -1.70
N SER A 17 -3.70 -0.47 -1.09
CA SER A 17 -3.78 -1.93 -0.92
C SER A 17 -5.08 -2.46 -1.50
N CYS A 18 -5.11 -3.72 -1.89
CA CYS A 18 -6.32 -4.38 -2.35
C CYS A 18 -6.39 -5.84 -1.90
N ILE A 19 -7.59 -6.40 -1.95
CA ILE A 19 -7.85 -7.81 -1.66
C ILE A 19 -8.68 -8.41 -2.78
N SER A 20 -8.36 -9.64 -3.16
CA SER A 20 -9.01 -10.37 -4.24
C SER A 20 -9.27 -11.83 -3.88
N TYR A 21 -10.14 -12.47 -4.62
CA TYR A 21 -10.46 -13.90 -4.51
C TYR A 21 -10.77 -14.49 -5.88
N LEU A 22 -10.86 -15.80 -5.96
CA LEU A 22 -11.30 -16.47 -7.17
C LEU A 22 -12.85 -16.60 -7.16
N LYS A 23 -13.52 -15.90 -8.07
CA LYS A 23 -14.95 -16.04 -8.33
C LYS A 23 -15.13 -16.83 -9.62
N ASP A 24 -15.76 -17.99 -9.51
CA ASP A 24 -15.99 -18.89 -10.65
C ASP A 24 -14.70 -19.18 -11.47
N GLY A 25 -13.56 -19.32 -10.77
CA GLY A 25 -12.24 -19.55 -11.38
C GLY A 25 -11.54 -18.29 -11.91
N HIS A 26 -12.16 -17.11 -11.81
CA HIS A 26 -11.57 -15.85 -12.29
C HIS A 26 -11.16 -14.94 -11.14
N PRO A 27 -9.94 -14.37 -11.16
CA PRO A 27 -9.50 -13.41 -10.17
C PRO A 27 -10.42 -12.17 -10.13
N THR A 28 -10.95 -11.86 -8.97
CA THR A 28 -11.89 -10.76 -8.77
C THR A 28 -11.45 -9.93 -7.57
N VAL A 29 -11.23 -8.64 -7.79
CA VAL A 29 -10.92 -7.69 -6.72
C VAL A 29 -12.19 -7.36 -5.95
N CYS A 30 -12.14 -7.47 -4.62
CA CYS A 30 -13.24 -7.07 -3.74
C CYS A 30 -13.33 -5.55 -3.69
N LEU A 31 -14.54 -5.01 -3.77
CA LEU A 31 -14.77 -3.60 -3.50
C LEU A 31 -14.72 -3.35 -1.98
N ASN A 32 -14.11 -2.25 -1.59
CA ASN A 32 -14.18 -1.77 -0.22
C ASN A 32 -15.56 -1.17 0.09
N LEU A 33 -15.80 -0.75 1.32
CA LEU A 33 -17.09 -0.16 1.73
C LEU A 33 -17.37 1.18 1.05
N GLU A 34 -16.36 1.85 0.56
CA GLU A 34 -16.44 3.09 -0.20
C GLU A 34 -16.80 2.86 -1.69
N GLY A 35 -16.80 1.59 -2.14
CA GLY A 35 -17.08 1.18 -3.52
C GLY A 35 -15.87 1.15 -4.43
N ASP A 36 -14.67 1.36 -3.90
CA ASP A 36 -13.42 1.39 -4.64
C ASP A 36 -12.75 0.00 -4.66
N ARG A 37 -11.95 -0.26 -5.70
CA ARG A 37 -11.14 -1.50 -5.82
C ARG A 37 -9.88 -1.48 -4.97
N THR A 38 -9.44 -0.31 -4.55
CA THR A 38 -8.23 -0.12 -3.74
C THR A 38 -8.56 0.69 -2.51
N THR A 39 -7.86 0.42 -1.42
CA THR A 39 -7.98 1.14 -0.16
C THR A 39 -6.67 1.88 0.10
N PRO A 40 -6.67 3.19 0.37
CA PRO A 40 -5.46 3.91 0.77
C PRO A 40 -4.80 3.24 1.97
N SER A 41 -3.47 3.01 1.89
CA SER A 41 -2.67 2.43 2.98
C SER A 41 -2.35 3.49 4.04
N VAL A 42 -3.40 4.13 4.56
CA VAL A 42 -3.35 5.23 5.52
C VAL A 42 -4.13 4.83 6.75
N VAL A 43 -3.53 5.05 7.92
CA VAL A 43 -4.14 4.70 9.22
C VAL A 43 -4.06 5.90 10.14
N ARG A 44 -5.21 6.30 10.71
CA ARG A 44 -5.29 7.25 11.80
C ARG A 44 -5.52 6.48 13.10
N MET A 45 -4.63 6.71 14.07
CA MET A 45 -4.63 6.04 15.38
C MET A 45 -4.61 7.08 16.50
N MET A 46 -5.77 7.49 16.97
CA MET A 46 -5.85 8.40 18.11
C MET A 46 -5.70 7.62 19.42
N ILE A 47 -5.11 8.26 20.44
CA ILE A 47 -4.92 7.63 21.76
C ILE A 47 -6.27 7.31 22.42
N GLU A 48 -7.26 8.14 22.18
CA GLU A 48 -8.61 8.03 22.75
C GLU A 48 -9.51 7.06 21.99
N ASP A 49 -9.18 6.75 20.74
CA ASP A 49 -9.96 5.85 19.90
C ASP A 49 -9.67 4.38 20.24
N THR A 50 -10.73 3.60 20.40
CA THR A 50 -10.63 2.16 20.60
C THR A 50 -10.42 1.40 19.29
N VAL A 51 -10.74 2.02 18.14
CA VAL A 51 -10.65 1.43 16.81
C VAL A 51 -9.99 2.43 15.85
N PRO A 52 -8.87 2.06 15.22
CA PRO A 52 -8.22 2.89 14.21
C PRO A 52 -9.12 3.16 13.00
N VAL A 53 -8.98 4.33 12.40
CA VAL A 53 -9.60 4.66 11.11
C VAL A 53 -8.64 4.35 9.99
N VAL A 54 -9.07 3.60 8.98
CA VAL A 54 -8.21 3.13 7.89
C VAL A 54 -8.80 3.51 6.53
N GLY A 55 -7.93 3.81 5.58
CA GLY A 55 -8.31 4.02 4.19
C GLY A 55 -8.67 5.47 3.88
N LYS A 56 -9.70 5.65 3.05
CA LYS A 56 -10.07 6.95 2.49
C LYS A 56 -10.37 7.99 3.59
N THR A 57 -11.15 7.64 4.59
CA THR A 57 -11.48 8.56 5.68
C THR A 57 -10.24 9.01 6.45
N ALA A 58 -9.28 8.10 6.72
CA ALA A 58 -8.02 8.47 7.36
C ALA A 58 -7.20 9.43 6.48
N LYS A 59 -7.13 9.17 5.17
CA LYS A 59 -6.44 10.02 4.20
C LYS A 59 -7.09 11.40 4.10
N ASP A 60 -8.41 11.47 3.93
CA ASP A 60 -9.15 12.72 3.75
C ASP A 60 -9.10 13.61 4.99
N THR A 61 -8.91 13.02 6.19
CA THR A 61 -8.82 13.75 7.46
C THR A 61 -7.39 13.94 7.96
N SER A 62 -6.38 13.55 7.18
CA SER A 62 -4.97 13.65 7.59
C SER A 62 -4.51 15.10 7.87
N VAL A 63 -5.10 16.08 7.20
CA VAL A 63 -4.86 17.51 7.45
C VAL A 63 -5.30 17.91 8.86
N ILE A 64 -6.42 17.35 9.33
CA ILE A 64 -6.98 17.68 10.66
C ILE A 64 -6.23 16.95 11.78
N TYR A 65 -5.68 15.77 11.48
CA TYR A 65 -5.03 14.87 12.44
C TYR A 65 -3.64 14.43 11.95
N PRO A 66 -2.72 15.38 11.67
CA PRO A 66 -1.41 15.03 11.09
C PRO A 66 -0.56 14.17 12.02
N ASP A 67 -0.57 14.45 13.33
CA ASP A 67 0.21 13.73 14.35
C ASP A 67 -0.32 12.31 14.65
N ASP A 68 -1.55 12.02 14.25
CA ASP A 68 -2.20 10.72 14.47
C ASP A 68 -2.33 9.89 13.18
N THR A 69 -1.93 10.46 12.03
CA THR A 69 -2.10 9.82 10.73
C THR A 69 -0.78 9.27 10.18
N ILE A 70 -0.75 7.96 9.95
CA ILE A 70 0.42 7.25 9.45
C ILE A 70 0.20 6.86 7.99
N GLN A 71 1.17 7.23 7.14
CA GLN A 71 1.24 6.91 5.73
C GLN A 71 2.55 6.18 5.41
N PHE A 72 2.62 5.51 4.27
CA PHE A 72 3.83 4.84 3.74
C PHE A 72 4.44 3.81 4.70
N VAL A 73 3.63 3.16 5.52
CA VAL A 73 4.08 2.20 6.55
C VAL A 73 4.92 1.06 5.98
N LYS A 74 4.63 0.60 4.75
CA LYS A 74 5.32 -0.51 4.09
C LYS A 74 6.83 -0.26 3.96
N SER A 75 7.26 0.98 3.77
CA SER A 75 8.69 1.35 3.67
C SER A 75 9.47 1.13 4.97
N LYS A 76 8.77 0.98 6.10
CA LYS A 76 9.34 0.80 7.44
C LYS A 76 9.15 -0.61 8.01
N ILE A 77 8.36 -1.45 7.36
CA ILE A 77 8.07 -2.81 7.85
C ILE A 77 9.35 -3.66 7.94
N GLY A 78 9.49 -4.39 9.03
CA GLY A 78 10.69 -5.20 9.29
C GLY A 78 11.95 -4.43 9.71
N LYS A 79 11.88 -3.10 9.80
CA LYS A 79 12.96 -2.24 10.31
C LYS A 79 12.76 -1.97 11.80
N VAL A 80 13.86 -1.61 12.49
CA VAL A 80 13.82 -1.17 13.89
C VAL A 80 13.37 0.30 13.94
N GLU A 81 12.20 0.57 13.41
CA GLU A 81 11.58 1.88 13.38
C GLU A 81 10.18 1.78 13.99
N SER A 82 9.69 2.89 14.51
CA SER A 82 8.34 3.01 15.06
C SER A 82 7.78 4.39 14.74
N PHE A 83 6.47 4.50 14.82
CA PHE A 83 5.78 5.77 14.69
C PHE A 83 5.40 6.29 16.07
N GLU A 84 5.50 7.59 16.27
CA GLU A 84 4.92 8.27 17.42
C GLU A 84 3.58 8.86 17.00
N ILE A 85 2.54 8.63 17.80
CA ILE A 85 1.20 9.17 17.60
C ILE A 85 0.75 9.90 18.85
N GLY A 86 -0.13 10.87 18.69
CA GLY A 86 -0.67 11.69 19.79
C GLY A 86 0.09 12.99 19.99
N GLN A 87 -0.49 13.85 20.83
CA GLN A 87 0.06 15.17 21.16
C GLN A 87 1.38 15.04 21.93
N PRO A 88 2.27 16.07 21.92
CA PRO A 88 3.60 16.02 22.52
C PRO A 88 3.68 15.59 23.99
N ASP A 89 2.63 15.81 24.77
CA ASP A 89 2.51 15.49 26.19
C ASP A 89 1.89 14.12 26.48
N ALA A 90 1.38 13.43 25.43
CA ALA A 90 0.68 12.15 25.54
C ALA A 90 0.98 11.23 24.33
N ARG A 91 2.26 11.09 23.96
CA ARG A 91 2.66 10.25 22.81
C ARG A 91 2.64 8.77 23.12
N ARG A 92 2.25 7.98 22.14
CA ARG A 92 2.34 6.52 22.12
C ARG A 92 3.12 6.05 20.91
N THR A 93 3.95 5.03 21.10
CA THR A 93 4.71 4.39 20.03
C THR A 93 3.91 3.22 19.45
N VAL A 94 3.85 3.13 18.12
CA VAL A 94 3.25 2.01 17.39
C VAL A 94 4.25 1.47 16.36
N THR A 95 4.26 0.15 16.17
CA THR A 95 5.17 -0.50 15.23
C THR A 95 4.58 -0.52 13.81
N PRO A 96 5.43 -0.63 12.76
CA PRO A 96 4.96 -0.81 11.39
C PRO A 96 4.06 -2.03 11.23
N GLU A 97 4.31 -3.11 11.96
CA GLU A 97 3.49 -4.32 11.95
C GLU A 97 2.08 -4.04 12.50
N GLN A 98 1.97 -3.31 13.61
CA GLN A 98 0.68 -2.93 14.20
C GLN A 98 -0.13 -2.07 13.23
N VAL A 99 0.49 -1.07 12.61
CA VAL A 99 -0.17 -0.21 11.63
C VAL A 99 -0.60 -1.02 10.40
N SER A 100 0.27 -1.90 9.89
CA SER A 100 -0.04 -2.77 8.76
C SER A 100 -1.17 -3.76 9.09
N SER A 101 -1.23 -4.24 10.34
CA SER A 101 -2.31 -5.14 10.76
C SER A 101 -3.69 -4.47 10.67
N GLU A 102 -3.78 -3.16 10.97
CA GLU A 102 -5.05 -2.43 10.84
C GLU A 102 -5.50 -2.30 9.37
N ILE A 103 -4.55 -2.09 8.44
CA ILE A 103 -4.87 -2.10 7.00
C ILE A 103 -5.40 -3.48 6.60
N LEU A 104 -4.74 -4.56 7.02
CA LEU A 104 -5.14 -5.92 6.71
C LEU A 104 -6.50 -6.28 7.31
N LYS A 105 -6.82 -5.83 8.53
CA LYS A 105 -8.14 -5.99 9.17
C LYS A 105 -9.23 -5.29 8.34
N LYS A 106 -8.99 -4.05 7.89
CA LYS A 106 -9.93 -3.30 7.05
C LYS A 106 -10.20 -4.04 5.75
N LEU A 107 -9.14 -4.47 5.03
CA LEU A 107 -9.27 -5.21 3.78
C LEU A 107 -10.07 -6.49 3.96
N ALA A 108 -9.78 -7.27 4.99
CA ALA A 108 -10.49 -8.51 5.30
C ALA A 108 -11.97 -8.25 5.62
N SER A 109 -12.24 -7.27 6.50
CA SER A 109 -13.62 -6.91 6.87
C SER A 109 -14.46 -6.43 5.67
N ASP A 110 -13.86 -5.64 4.77
CA ASP A 110 -14.54 -5.18 3.57
C ASP A 110 -14.81 -6.32 2.59
N ALA A 111 -13.83 -7.22 2.40
CA ALA A 111 -13.99 -8.39 1.56
C ALA A 111 -15.03 -9.37 2.11
N GLU A 112 -15.13 -9.56 3.42
CA GLU A 112 -16.19 -10.33 4.06
C GLU A 112 -17.58 -9.78 3.74
N LYS A 113 -17.75 -8.47 3.82
CA LYS A 113 -19.02 -7.81 3.49
C LYS A 113 -19.33 -7.88 2.00
N TYR A 114 -18.31 -7.72 1.15
CA TYR A 114 -18.46 -7.78 -0.30
C TYR A 114 -18.85 -9.18 -0.79
N THR A 115 -18.16 -10.22 -0.25
CA THR A 115 -18.34 -11.61 -0.71
C THR A 115 -19.38 -12.38 0.09
N ASN A 116 -19.73 -11.90 1.28
CA ASN A 116 -20.50 -12.63 2.28
C ASN A 116 -19.86 -13.96 2.69
N MET A 117 -18.51 -14.02 2.63
CA MET A 117 -17.69 -15.17 3.04
C MET A 117 -16.66 -14.75 4.09
N PRO A 118 -16.32 -15.62 5.06
CA PRO A 118 -15.27 -15.30 6.03
C PRO A 118 -13.89 -15.24 5.34
N VAL A 119 -13.12 -14.20 5.64
CA VAL A 119 -11.72 -14.08 5.21
C VAL A 119 -10.82 -14.64 6.30
N LYS A 120 -10.27 -15.82 6.06
CA LYS A 120 -9.38 -16.51 7.01
C LYS A 120 -8.01 -16.76 6.42
N ASP A 121 -7.99 -17.47 5.30
CA ASP A 121 -6.76 -17.91 4.65
C ASP A 121 -6.34 -16.89 3.59
N VAL A 122 -5.12 -16.35 3.71
CA VAL A 122 -4.63 -15.30 2.82
C VAL A 122 -3.22 -15.59 2.30
N VAL A 123 -2.96 -15.12 1.09
CA VAL A 123 -1.63 -14.91 0.53
C VAL A 123 -1.39 -13.42 0.48
N ILE A 124 -0.24 -12.95 0.97
CA ILE A 124 0.11 -11.51 0.95
C ILE A 124 1.30 -11.31 0.02
N THR A 125 1.26 -10.29 -0.82
CA THR A 125 2.37 -9.95 -1.70
C THR A 125 3.34 -8.98 -1.03
N VAL A 126 4.62 -9.08 -1.42
CA VAL A 126 5.71 -8.23 -0.98
C VAL A 126 6.62 -7.90 -2.17
N PRO A 127 7.37 -6.78 -2.15
CA PRO A 127 8.38 -6.49 -3.15
C PRO A 127 9.43 -7.60 -3.25
N ALA A 128 10.00 -7.79 -4.45
CA ALA A 128 10.99 -8.84 -4.68
C ALA A 128 12.27 -8.68 -3.82
N TYR A 129 12.65 -7.44 -3.53
CA TYR A 129 13.83 -7.12 -2.71
C TYR A 129 13.63 -7.32 -1.21
N PHE A 130 12.38 -7.57 -0.71
CA PHE A 130 12.16 -7.80 0.72
C PHE A 130 12.96 -9.01 1.19
N GLY A 131 13.83 -8.78 2.19
CA GLY A 131 14.58 -9.82 2.86
C GLY A 131 13.73 -10.60 3.85
N TYR A 132 14.41 -11.45 4.61
CA TYR A 132 13.77 -12.31 5.60
C TYR A 132 12.99 -11.51 6.66
N ASN A 133 13.56 -10.40 7.16
CA ASN A 133 12.95 -9.62 8.23
C ASN A 133 11.64 -8.96 7.79
N GLU A 134 11.62 -8.36 6.59
CA GLU A 134 10.44 -7.69 6.04
C GLU A 134 9.32 -8.69 5.72
N ARG A 135 9.67 -9.87 5.17
CA ARG A 135 8.72 -10.96 4.90
C ARG A 135 8.10 -11.50 6.19
N GLU A 136 8.91 -11.77 7.21
CA GLU A 136 8.41 -12.22 8.52
C GLU A 136 7.59 -11.13 9.23
N ALA A 137 7.96 -9.86 9.13
CA ALA A 137 7.20 -8.75 9.67
C ALA A 137 5.83 -8.62 8.99
N THR A 138 5.79 -8.73 7.66
CA THR A 138 4.52 -8.74 6.90
C THR A 138 3.63 -9.92 7.32
N LYS A 139 4.23 -11.10 7.51
CA LYS A 139 3.50 -12.27 8.01
C LYS A 139 2.97 -12.06 9.43
N ARG A 140 3.78 -11.49 10.33
CA ARG A 140 3.33 -11.14 11.70
C ARG A 140 2.16 -10.15 11.68
N ALA A 141 2.22 -9.12 10.83
CA ALA A 141 1.12 -8.16 10.67
C ALA A 141 -0.19 -8.87 10.25
N GLY A 142 -0.10 -9.84 9.34
CA GLY A 142 -1.26 -10.66 8.94
C GLY A 142 -1.82 -11.50 10.09
N ILE A 143 -0.95 -12.14 10.87
CA ILE A 143 -1.35 -12.92 12.05
C ILE A 143 -1.98 -12.00 13.12
N GLU A 144 -1.42 -10.83 13.36
CA GLU A 144 -1.96 -9.82 14.29
C GLU A 144 -3.32 -9.29 13.82
N ALA A 145 -3.55 -9.25 12.51
CA ALA A 145 -4.86 -8.96 11.92
C ALA A 145 -5.89 -10.11 12.10
N GLY A 146 -5.49 -11.24 12.66
CA GLY A 146 -6.33 -12.42 12.85
C GLY A 146 -6.43 -13.33 11.62
N LEU A 147 -5.53 -13.16 10.64
CA LEU A 147 -5.52 -13.92 9.40
C LEU A 147 -4.54 -15.10 9.47
N ASN A 148 -4.87 -16.18 8.79
CA ASN A 148 -3.97 -17.29 8.52
C ASN A 148 -3.17 -17.00 7.25
N VAL A 149 -1.94 -16.52 7.39
CA VAL A 149 -1.07 -16.21 6.26
C VAL A 149 -0.45 -17.50 5.74
N ILE A 150 -1.03 -18.05 4.67
CA ILE A 150 -0.60 -19.31 4.05
C ILE A 150 0.77 -19.13 3.38
N SER A 151 0.96 -18.02 2.68
CA SER A 151 2.19 -17.72 1.94
C SER A 151 2.43 -16.23 1.82
N ILE A 152 3.71 -15.87 1.69
CA ILE A 152 4.18 -14.58 1.21
C ILE A 152 4.72 -14.80 -0.20
N VAL A 153 4.27 -14.00 -1.17
CA VAL A 153 4.63 -14.11 -2.60
C VAL A 153 5.20 -12.78 -3.08
N GLU A 154 6.15 -12.82 -3.97
CA GLU A 154 6.72 -11.61 -4.57
C GLU A 154 5.73 -10.97 -5.55
N GLU A 155 5.54 -9.64 -5.46
CA GLU A 155 4.66 -8.86 -6.32
C GLU A 155 4.88 -9.12 -7.81
N PRO A 156 6.13 -9.07 -8.34
CA PRO A 156 6.35 -9.35 -9.75
C PRO A 156 6.04 -10.80 -10.12
N THR A 157 6.24 -11.75 -9.21
CA THR A 157 5.86 -13.15 -9.43
C THR A 157 4.35 -13.31 -9.52
N ALA A 158 3.59 -12.64 -8.65
CA ALA A 158 2.13 -12.66 -8.68
C ALA A 158 1.59 -12.01 -9.97
N ALA A 159 2.17 -10.86 -10.38
CA ALA A 159 1.79 -10.17 -11.61
C ALA A 159 2.08 -11.01 -12.86
N ALA A 160 3.27 -11.62 -12.94
CA ALA A 160 3.63 -12.51 -14.04
C ALA A 160 2.74 -13.76 -14.08
N PHE A 161 2.45 -14.33 -12.92
CA PHE A 161 1.55 -15.49 -12.83
C PHE A 161 0.17 -15.17 -13.39
N TYR A 162 -0.43 -14.04 -12.97
CA TYR A 162 -1.72 -13.58 -13.47
C TYR A 162 -1.70 -13.43 -15.00
N TYR A 163 -0.72 -12.68 -15.52
CA TYR A 163 -0.58 -12.45 -16.96
C TYR A 163 -0.38 -13.75 -17.76
N LEU A 164 0.49 -14.63 -17.28
CA LEU A 164 0.85 -15.87 -17.97
C LEU A 164 -0.22 -16.97 -17.86
N CYS A 165 -1.10 -16.92 -16.84
CA CYS A 165 -2.24 -17.84 -16.75
C CYS A 165 -3.31 -17.58 -17.82
N GLU A 166 -3.39 -16.34 -18.33
CA GLU A 166 -4.33 -15.97 -19.41
C GLU A 166 -3.77 -16.24 -20.81
N GLN A 167 -2.49 -16.64 -20.92
CA GLN A 167 -1.82 -16.93 -22.18
C GLN A 167 -1.74 -18.45 -22.40
N ASP A 168 -2.09 -18.88 -23.60
CA ASP A 168 -1.97 -20.30 -24.02
C ASP A 168 -0.51 -20.76 -24.22
N ASP A 169 0.45 -19.83 -24.25
CA ASP A 169 1.87 -20.13 -24.42
C ASP A 169 2.44 -20.88 -23.22
N THR A 170 3.05 -22.03 -23.48
CA THR A 170 3.65 -22.88 -22.45
C THR A 170 4.97 -22.33 -21.91
N ASP A 171 5.76 -21.68 -22.77
CA ASP A 171 7.09 -21.14 -22.44
C ASP A 171 7.17 -19.67 -22.84
N ALA A 172 7.46 -18.81 -21.86
CA ALA A 172 7.58 -17.38 -22.08
C ALA A 172 8.58 -16.75 -21.12
N THR A 173 9.22 -15.68 -21.59
CA THR A 173 9.99 -14.78 -20.70
C THR A 173 9.31 -13.41 -20.71
N VAL A 174 8.94 -12.93 -19.55
CA VAL A 174 8.27 -11.64 -19.37
C VAL A 174 9.11 -10.72 -18.51
N CYS A 175 9.00 -9.43 -18.77
CA CYS A 175 9.55 -8.38 -17.93
C CYS A 175 8.38 -7.73 -17.18
N VAL A 176 8.42 -7.78 -15.85
CA VAL A 176 7.50 -7.05 -14.99
C VAL A 176 8.16 -5.72 -14.64
N TYR A 177 7.49 -4.63 -14.99
CA TYR A 177 7.88 -3.27 -14.68
C TYR A 177 6.89 -2.74 -13.64
N ASP A 178 7.31 -2.69 -12.38
CA ASP A 178 6.48 -2.28 -11.26
C ASP A 178 6.96 -0.93 -10.72
N LEU A 179 6.21 0.12 -11.01
CA LEU A 179 6.45 1.46 -10.48
C LEU A 179 5.32 1.82 -9.52
N GLY A 180 5.57 1.56 -8.25
CA GLY A 180 4.63 1.79 -7.17
C GLY A 180 4.64 3.22 -6.62
N GLY A 181 4.00 3.41 -5.47
CA GLY A 181 4.01 4.70 -4.76
C GLY A 181 5.33 5.01 -4.07
N GLY A 182 6.12 4.01 -3.73
CA GLY A 182 7.35 4.17 -2.95
C GLY A 182 8.57 3.43 -3.48
N THR A 183 8.39 2.46 -4.38
CA THR A 183 9.45 1.62 -4.92
C THR A 183 9.26 1.40 -6.41
N PHE A 184 10.35 1.12 -7.09
CA PHE A 184 10.41 0.76 -8.50
C PHE A 184 11.18 -0.55 -8.64
N ASP A 185 10.56 -1.54 -9.27
CA ASP A 185 11.15 -2.86 -9.51
C ASP A 185 11.01 -3.27 -10.99
N VAL A 186 12.07 -3.82 -11.55
CA VAL A 186 12.07 -4.46 -12.87
C VAL A 186 12.53 -5.90 -12.69
N THR A 187 11.66 -6.84 -13.02
CA THR A 187 11.91 -8.26 -12.79
C THR A 187 11.72 -9.07 -14.08
N ALA A 188 12.75 -9.83 -14.46
CA ALA A 188 12.63 -10.78 -15.56
C ALA A 188 12.20 -12.14 -15.01
N ILE A 189 11.12 -12.68 -15.56
CA ILE A 189 10.50 -13.93 -15.12
C ILE A 189 10.36 -14.86 -16.31
N LYS A 190 10.76 -16.11 -16.12
CA LYS A 190 10.61 -17.19 -17.10
C LYS A 190 9.54 -18.17 -16.66
N LYS A 191 8.64 -18.52 -17.57
CA LYS A 191 7.71 -19.64 -17.45
C LYS A 191 8.18 -20.78 -18.34
N GLU A 192 8.28 -21.98 -17.80
CA GLU A 192 8.55 -23.23 -18.50
C GLU A 192 7.50 -24.26 -18.06
N GLY A 193 6.54 -24.53 -18.91
CA GLY A 193 5.37 -25.34 -18.55
C GLY A 193 4.61 -24.71 -17.38
N THR A 194 4.59 -25.38 -16.21
CA THR A 194 3.95 -24.88 -14.99
C THR A 194 4.93 -24.17 -14.04
N ALA A 195 6.23 -24.21 -14.31
CA ALA A 195 7.24 -23.60 -13.46
C ALA A 195 7.40 -22.12 -13.81
N ILE A 196 7.42 -21.28 -12.77
CA ILE A 196 7.69 -19.84 -12.87
C ILE A 196 8.96 -19.56 -12.07
N THR A 197 9.95 -18.97 -12.73
CA THR A 197 11.27 -18.70 -12.15
C THR A 197 11.63 -17.23 -12.35
N CYS A 198 11.97 -16.54 -11.26
CA CYS A 198 12.59 -15.23 -11.33
C CYS A 198 14.04 -15.40 -11.82
N LEU A 199 14.37 -14.77 -12.94
CA LEU A 199 15.72 -14.80 -13.52
C LEU A 199 16.61 -13.75 -12.88
N THR A 200 16.09 -12.55 -12.74
CA THR A 200 16.77 -11.42 -12.12
C THR A 200 15.76 -10.36 -11.73
N THR A 201 16.08 -9.59 -10.71
CA THR A 201 15.36 -8.37 -10.32
C THR A 201 16.36 -7.27 -10.04
N ASP A 202 15.98 -6.03 -10.36
CA ASP A 202 16.71 -4.82 -10.05
C ASP A 202 15.70 -3.68 -9.88
N GLY A 203 16.10 -2.56 -9.27
CA GLY A 203 15.19 -1.46 -9.06
C GLY A 203 15.74 -0.42 -8.09
N ASP A 204 14.84 0.47 -7.66
CA ASP A 204 15.13 1.49 -6.65
C ASP A 204 14.10 1.41 -5.52
N HIS A 205 14.57 1.15 -4.31
CA HIS A 205 13.74 0.94 -3.13
C HIS A 205 13.17 2.24 -2.53
N ASP A 206 13.54 3.38 -3.09
CA ASP A 206 13.07 4.70 -2.66
C ASP A 206 12.61 5.59 -3.82
N LEU A 207 12.28 4.99 -4.96
CA LEU A 207 11.72 5.65 -6.13
C LEU A 207 10.28 5.21 -6.37
N GLY A 208 9.36 6.16 -6.36
CA GLY A 208 7.94 5.90 -6.63
C GLY A 208 7.12 7.17 -6.71
N GLY A 209 5.81 7.04 -6.80
CA GLY A 209 4.89 8.16 -6.93
C GLY A 209 5.07 9.27 -5.89
N LYS A 210 5.49 8.93 -4.66
CA LYS A 210 5.80 9.89 -3.59
C LYS A 210 6.91 10.88 -3.97
N ASN A 211 7.88 10.45 -4.79
CA ASN A 211 9.00 11.31 -5.17
C ASN A 211 8.54 12.38 -6.16
N TRP A 212 7.64 12.04 -7.09
CA TRP A 212 7.01 13.04 -7.97
C TRP A 212 6.14 14.02 -7.20
N ASP A 213 5.42 13.56 -6.17
CA ASP A 213 4.65 14.45 -5.29
C ASP A 213 5.59 15.42 -4.57
N GLN A 214 6.72 14.93 -4.06
CA GLN A 214 7.72 15.75 -3.37
C GLN A 214 8.32 16.83 -4.27
N GLU A 215 8.67 16.48 -5.51
CA GLU A 215 9.18 17.46 -6.50
C GLU A 215 8.14 18.55 -6.80
N LEU A 216 6.85 18.18 -6.90
CA LEU A 216 5.79 19.17 -7.06
C LEU A 216 5.64 20.06 -5.83
N ILE A 217 5.70 19.50 -4.63
CA ILE A 217 5.66 20.24 -3.37
C ILE A 217 6.79 21.27 -3.33
N GLU A 218 8.03 20.84 -3.61
CA GLU A 218 9.21 21.72 -3.60
C GLU A 218 9.08 22.83 -4.63
N HIS A 219 8.57 22.52 -5.84
CA HIS A 219 8.31 23.51 -6.87
C HIS A 219 7.28 24.57 -6.42
N VAL A 220 6.18 24.14 -5.81
CA VAL A 220 5.13 25.05 -5.33
C VAL A 220 5.66 25.90 -4.17
N LEU A 221 6.38 25.30 -3.22
CA LEU A 221 6.97 26.02 -2.09
C LEU A 221 7.99 27.08 -2.55
N LEU A 222 8.81 26.74 -3.54
CA LEU A 222 9.76 27.70 -4.12
C LEU A 222 9.01 28.94 -4.67
N ARG A 223 7.95 28.73 -5.45
CA ARG A 223 7.12 29.81 -5.99
C ARG A 223 6.40 30.61 -4.89
N PHE A 224 5.87 29.91 -3.91
CA PHE A 224 5.20 30.55 -2.77
C PHE A 224 6.14 31.48 -2.01
N ARG A 225 7.39 31.05 -1.76
CA ARG A 225 8.43 31.88 -1.11
C ARG A 225 8.78 33.11 -1.96
N GLU A 226 8.95 32.93 -3.29
CA GLU A 226 9.23 34.04 -4.19
C GLU A 226 8.15 35.13 -4.15
N GLU A 227 6.89 34.74 -4.00
CA GLU A 227 5.74 35.64 -4.03
C GLU A 227 5.41 36.26 -2.65
N THR A 228 5.59 35.51 -1.57
CA THR A 228 5.18 35.95 -0.22
C THR A 228 6.33 36.43 0.66
N GLY A 229 7.56 35.95 0.39
CA GLY A 229 8.73 36.19 1.24
C GLY A 229 8.73 35.39 2.53
N LEU A 230 7.80 34.44 2.72
CA LEU A 230 7.75 33.55 3.90
C LEU A 230 8.75 32.40 3.76
N GLU A 231 9.35 32.01 4.89
CA GLU A 231 10.26 30.85 4.96
C GLU A 231 9.47 29.59 5.40
N ASP A 232 10.04 28.40 5.17
CA ASP A 232 9.38 27.12 5.48
C ASP A 232 9.04 26.94 6.97
N GLU A 233 9.87 27.49 7.84
CA GLU A 233 9.71 27.43 9.29
C GLU A 233 8.46 28.19 9.78
N GLU A 234 7.89 29.05 8.92
CA GLU A 234 6.68 29.82 9.19
C GLU A 234 5.40 29.10 8.68
N LEU A 235 5.57 27.95 7.96
CA LEU A 235 4.46 27.17 7.45
C LEU A 235 3.99 26.17 8.50
N ASP A 236 2.69 26.13 8.73
CA ASP A 236 2.12 25.17 9.67
C ASP A 236 1.99 23.77 9.05
N THR A 237 1.87 22.77 9.91
CA THR A 237 1.78 21.36 9.51
C THR A 237 0.54 21.08 8.67
N ASP A 238 -0.56 21.78 8.97
CA ASP A 238 -1.84 21.61 8.25
C ASP A 238 -1.71 22.08 6.81
N PHE A 239 -1.04 23.22 6.58
CA PHE A 239 -0.74 23.73 5.24
C PHE A 239 0.12 22.75 4.44
N LEU A 240 1.19 22.23 5.03
CA LEU A 240 2.08 21.26 4.36
C LEU A 240 1.35 19.97 4.00
N GLN A 241 0.48 19.49 4.87
CA GLN A 241 -0.34 18.30 4.64
C GLN A 241 -1.37 18.53 3.52
N GLU A 242 -2.04 19.70 3.50
CA GLU A 242 -2.96 20.05 2.42
C GLU A 242 -2.23 20.17 1.09
N LEU A 243 -1.05 20.81 1.06
CA LEU A 243 -0.21 20.92 -0.11
C LEU A 243 0.17 19.55 -0.67
N GLN A 244 0.54 18.59 0.21
CA GLN A 244 0.84 17.22 -0.20
C GLN A 244 -0.35 16.56 -0.92
N ILE A 245 -1.55 16.69 -0.38
CA ILE A 245 -2.77 16.14 -0.98
C ILE A 245 -3.03 16.77 -2.35
N LYS A 246 -2.92 18.10 -2.44
CA LYS A 246 -3.14 18.84 -3.69
C LYS A 246 -2.10 18.51 -4.76
N CYS A 247 -0.84 18.34 -4.39
CA CYS A 247 0.21 17.94 -5.32
C CYS A 247 -0.02 16.50 -5.84
N GLU A 248 -0.44 15.56 -5.00
CA GLU A 248 -0.81 14.20 -5.44
C GLU A 248 -2.00 14.23 -6.42
N GLU A 249 -3.04 15.04 -6.15
CA GLU A 249 -4.18 15.22 -7.01
C GLU A 249 -3.77 15.83 -8.36
N ALA A 250 -2.97 16.89 -8.35
CA ALA A 250 -2.44 17.54 -9.53
C ALA A 250 -1.60 16.58 -10.38
N LYS A 251 -0.69 15.81 -9.78
CA LYS A 251 0.08 14.77 -10.47
C LYS A 251 -0.85 13.78 -11.19
N LYS A 252 -1.91 13.32 -10.53
CA LYS A 252 -2.89 12.40 -11.15
C LYS A 252 -3.62 13.04 -12.31
N GLN A 253 -4.03 14.30 -12.19
CA GLN A 253 -4.68 15.05 -13.28
C GLN A 253 -3.76 15.22 -14.49
N LEU A 254 -2.48 15.54 -14.28
CA LEU A 254 -1.47 15.70 -15.31
C LEU A 254 -1.16 14.42 -16.10
N SER A 255 -1.56 13.25 -15.61
CA SER A 255 -1.47 12.00 -16.38
C SER A 255 -2.42 11.95 -17.58
N SER A 256 -3.47 12.80 -17.60
CA SER A 256 -4.49 12.84 -18.65
C SER A 256 -4.80 14.25 -19.16
N ALA A 257 -4.26 15.29 -18.54
CA ALA A 257 -4.48 16.69 -18.90
C ALA A 257 -3.14 17.43 -19.01
N GLU A 258 -3.10 18.51 -19.79
CA GLU A 258 -1.90 19.37 -19.93
C GLU A 258 -1.74 20.35 -18.75
N THR A 259 -2.80 20.57 -17.98
CA THR A 259 -2.82 21.47 -16.82
C THR A 259 -3.58 20.85 -15.66
N ALA A 260 -3.19 21.18 -14.43
CA ALA A 260 -3.89 20.85 -13.20
C ALA A 260 -4.08 22.10 -12.35
N SER A 261 -5.11 22.12 -11.50
CA SER A 261 -5.44 23.25 -10.60
C SER A 261 -5.92 22.73 -9.25
#